data_ce4d8d1f336cf593e42f70d9802384a5
#
_entry.id   ce4d8d1f336cf593e42f70d9802384a5
#
_cell.length_a   1.000
_cell.length_b   1.000
_cell.length_c   1.000
_cell.angle_alpha   90.00
_cell.angle_beta   90.00
_cell.angle_gamma   90.00
#
_symmetry.space_group_name_H-M   'P 1'
#
loop_
_entity.id
_entity.type
_entity.pdbx_description
1 polymer ?
#
loop_
_entity_poly.entity_id
_entity_poly.type
_entity_poly.pdbx_seq_one_letter_code
_entity_poly.pdbx_strand_id
1 'polypeptide(L)'
;MSPQYPVDLRDPDSHELARRIGSAWIEIRRGASMAALRDHLFGTGDDALEQGQMDTLDLLATQASWRMSDLAEALRVDPSTATRAMQRLVNVGLACRKPSDDDGRVVMAAITPAGRARHAEVAERRAELMVHLLGSFS
;
A
#
# COMPACT_ATOMS: atom_id res chain seq x y z
N MET A 1 -4.05 -1.91 -19.70
CA MET A 1 -3.74 -2.67 -20.02
C MET A 1 -4.22 -3.55 -20.32
N SER A 2 -4.22 -3.88 -20.58
CA SER A 2 -4.49 -4.66 -20.92
C SER A 2 -4.45 -5.52 -20.72
N PRO A 3 -4.71 -5.81 -20.64
CA PRO A 3 -4.66 -6.75 -20.53
C PRO A 3 -4.34 -7.59 -21.09
N GLN A 4 -3.82 -7.58 -21.18
CA GLN A 4 -3.19 -8.55 -21.58
C GLN A 4 -3.45 -9.77 -21.02
N TYR A 5 -4.44 -9.94 -20.34
CA TYR A 5 -4.82 -11.20 -19.84
C TYR A 5 -6.18 -11.44 -20.31
N PRO A 6 -6.33 -11.87 -21.53
CA PRO A 6 -7.65 -12.19 -21.99
C PRO A 6 -8.13 -13.35 -21.15
N VAL A 7 -9.10 -13.10 -20.33
CA VAL A 7 -9.78 -14.16 -19.61
C VAL A 7 -10.70 -14.84 -20.62
N ASP A 8 -10.38 -16.07 -20.96
CA ASP A 8 -11.26 -16.86 -21.79
C ASP A 8 -12.25 -17.58 -20.88
N LEU A 9 -13.48 -17.11 -20.83
CA LEU A 9 -14.50 -17.68 -19.97
C LEU A 9 -14.94 -19.06 -20.37
N ARG A 10 -14.49 -19.57 -21.50
CA ARG A 10 -14.72 -20.96 -21.87
C ARG A 10 -13.71 -21.90 -21.24
N ASP A 11 -12.63 -21.37 -20.73
CA ASP A 11 -11.62 -22.15 -20.02
C ASP A 11 -12.12 -22.40 -18.58
N PRO A 12 -12.12 -23.65 -18.09
CA PRO A 12 -12.56 -23.93 -16.71
C PRO A 12 -11.80 -23.12 -15.65
N ASP A 13 -10.50 -22.89 -15.85
CA ASP A 13 -9.72 -22.09 -14.90
C ASP A 13 -10.16 -20.64 -14.91
N SER A 14 -10.51 -20.10 -16.07
CA SER A 14 -11.01 -18.74 -16.19
C SER A 14 -12.40 -18.61 -15.54
N HIS A 15 -13.23 -19.64 -15.66
CA HIS A 15 -14.53 -19.67 -14.99
C HIS A 15 -14.36 -19.63 -13.48
N GLU A 16 -13.44 -20.43 -12.96
CA GLU A 16 -13.18 -20.46 -11.53
C GLU A 16 -12.66 -19.12 -11.03
N LEU A 17 -11.76 -18.49 -11.80
CA LEU A 17 -11.25 -17.20 -11.46
C LEU A 17 -12.37 -16.14 -11.45
N ALA A 18 -13.21 -16.13 -12.49
CA ALA A 18 -14.32 -15.19 -12.58
C ALA A 18 -15.27 -15.38 -11.40
N ARG A 19 -15.52 -16.61 -10.99
CA ARG A 19 -16.36 -16.91 -9.86
C ARG A 19 -15.77 -16.38 -8.55
N ARG A 20 -14.46 -16.58 -8.36
CA ARG A 20 -13.75 -16.07 -7.18
C ARG A 20 -13.75 -14.56 -7.12
N ILE A 21 -13.50 -13.90 -8.25
CA ILE A 21 -13.54 -12.46 -8.33
C ILE A 21 -14.94 -11.94 -8.00
N GLY A 22 -15.96 -12.58 -8.56
CA GLY A 22 -17.34 -12.21 -8.28
C GLY A 22 -17.70 -12.36 -6.82
N SER A 23 -17.29 -13.47 -6.20
CA SER A 23 -17.52 -13.73 -4.78
C SER A 23 -16.81 -12.69 -3.91
N ALA A 24 -15.55 -12.42 -4.22
CA ALA A 24 -14.76 -11.42 -3.48
C ALA A 24 -15.38 -10.04 -3.60
N TRP A 25 -15.87 -9.69 -4.77
CA TRP A 25 -16.55 -8.41 -5.00
C TRP A 25 -17.82 -8.28 -4.17
N ILE A 26 -18.61 -9.34 -4.11
CA ILE A 26 -19.82 -9.36 -3.28
C ILE A 26 -19.47 -9.16 -1.81
N GLU A 27 -18.45 -9.86 -1.32
CA GLU A 27 -18.00 -9.73 0.06
C GLU A 27 -17.47 -8.34 0.35
N ILE A 28 -16.72 -7.73 -0.58
CA ILE A 28 -16.24 -6.37 -0.44
C ILE A 28 -17.41 -5.41 -0.28
N ARG A 29 -18.45 -5.58 -1.10
CA ARG A 29 -19.64 -4.72 -0.99
C ARG A 29 -20.36 -4.88 0.33
N ARG A 30 -20.27 -6.03 0.96
CA ARG A 30 -20.86 -6.27 2.27
C ARG A 30 -20.03 -5.70 3.42
N GLY A 31 -18.80 -5.28 3.12
CA GLY A 31 -17.93 -4.66 4.10
C GLY A 31 -17.12 -5.63 4.97
N ALA A 32 -17.58 -6.88 5.07
CA ALA A 32 -16.90 -7.85 5.94
C ALA A 32 -15.51 -8.18 5.43
N SER A 33 -15.37 -8.33 4.11
CA SER A 33 -14.09 -8.70 3.51
C SER A 33 -13.11 -7.56 3.38
N MET A 34 -13.55 -6.31 3.52
CA MET A 34 -12.62 -5.19 3.51
C MET A 34 -11.70 -5.23 4.71
N ALA A 35 -12.21 -5.59 5.89
CA ALA A 35 -11.37 -5.75 7.06
C ALA A 35 -10.38 -6.91 6.87
N ALA A 36 -10.84 -8.04 6.37
CA ALA A 36 -9.97 -9.19 6.11
C ALA A 36 -8.90 -8.88 5.07
N LEU A 37 -9.28 -8.20 3.99
CA LEU A 37 -8.35 -7.80 2.94
C LEU A 37 -7.31 -6.83 3.48
N ARG A 38 -7.75 -5.87 4.27
CA ARG A 38 -6.86 -4.90 4.89
C ARG A 38 -5.87 -5.59 5.83
N ASP A 39 -6.34 -6.52 6.66
CA ASP A 39 -5.48 -7.27 7.56
C ASP A 39 -4.45 -8.09 6.80
N HIS A 40 -4.85 -8.68 5.68
CA HIS A 40 -3.94 -9.45 4.84
C HIS A 40 -2.87 -8.57 4.20
N LEU A 41 -3.26 -7.39 3.71
CA LEU A 41 -2.35 -6.51 2.99
C LEU A 41 -1.46 -5.68 3.92
N PHE A 42 -2.00 -5.23 5.05
CA PHE A 42 -1.34 -4.23 5.89
C PHE A 42 -0.89 -4.76 7.24
N GLY A 43 -1.22 -6.00 7.55
CA GLY A 43 -0.91 -6.60 8.84
C GLY A 43 -2.04 -6.42 9.83
N THR A 44 -1.88 -7.04 10.99
CA THR A 44 -2.88 -7.03 12.05
C THR A 44 -2.24 -6.58 13.36
N GLY A 45 -3.08 -6.25 14.34
CA GLY A 45 -2.62 -5.86 15.66
C GLY A 45 -1.93 -4.51 15.63
N ASP A 46 -0.91 -4.35 16.44
CA ASP A 46 -0.19 -3.09 16.61
C ASP A 46 0.61 -2.72 15.37
N ASP A 47 0.87 -3.68 14.48
CA ASP A 47 1.61 -3.44 13.25
C ASP A 47 0.72 -3.08 12.07
N ALA A 48 -0.59 -3.07 12.24
CA ALA A 48 -1.51 -2.72 11.16
C ALA A 48 -1.34 -1.26 10.75
N LEU A 49 -1.37 -1.02 9.45
CA LEU A 49 -1.27 0.31 8.88
C LEU A 49 -2.59 0.69 8.23
N GLU A 50 -3.03 1.91 8.47
CA GLU A 50 -4.19 2.45 7.78
C GLU A 50 -3.83 2.82 6.35
N GLN A 51 -4.83 2.97 5.49
CA GLN A 51 -4.63 3.26 4.08
C GLN A 51 -3.79 4.51 3.84
N GLY A 52 -4.03 5.57 4.59
CA GLY A 52 -3.28 6.82 4.44
C GLY A 52 -1.81 6.66 4.82
N GLN A 53 -1.54 5.85 5.82
CA GLN A 53 -0.16 5.55 6.23
C GLN A 53 0.53 4.71 5.17
N MET A 54 -0.17 3.74 4.60
CA MET A 54 0.39 2.89 3.56
C MET A 54 0.67 3.68 2.28
N ASP A 55 -0.23 4.56 1.90
CA ASP A 55 -0.03 5.44 0.74
C ASP A 55 1.20 6.32 0.95
N THR A 56 1.38 6.84 2.16
CA THR A 56 2.54 7.65 2.52
C THR A 56 3.82 6.82 2.41
N LEU A 57 3.80 5.61 2.94
CA LEU A 57 4.94 4.71 2.89
C LEU A 57 5.30 4.34 1.44
N ASP A 58 4.30 4.09 0.61
CA ASP A 58 4.51 3.82 -0.82
C ASP A 58 5.28 4.96 -1.50
N LEU A 59 4.89 6.21 -1.23
CA LEU A 59 5.58 7.36 -1.79
C LEU A 59 6.99 7.52 -1.24
N LEU A 60 7.16 7.35 0.07
CA LEU A 60 8.48 7.47 0.69
C LEU A 60 9.47 6.46 0.12
N ALA A 61 8.99 5.31 -0.34
CA ALA A 61 9.84 4.29 -0.94
C ALA A 61 10.34 4.66 -2.35
N THR A 62 9.75 5.65 -2.99
CA THR A 62 10.08 6.00 -4.38
C THR A 62 11.30 6.89 -4.53
N GLN A 63 11.72 7.59 -3.48
CA GLN A 63 12.90 8.44 -3.52
C GLN A 63 13.53 8.57 -2.14
N ALA A 64 14.76 9.06 -2.10
CA ALA A 64 15.55 9.08 -0.86
C ALA A 64 14.94 9.96 0.22
N SER A 65 14.34 11.06 -0.15
CA SER A 65 13.69 11.96 0.79
C SER A 65 12.67 12.83 0.08
N TRP A 66 11.75 13.39 0.86
CA TRP A 66 10.66 14.21 0.36
C TRP A 66 10.54 15.49 1.19
N ARG A 67 10.29 16.62 0.55
CA ARG A 67 9.80 17.79 1.27
C ARG A 67 8.38 17.49 1.70
N MET A 68 7.99 17.94 2.88
CA MET A 68 6.62 17.69 3.38
C MET A 68 5.56 18.30 2.46
N SER A 69 5.83 19.46 1.87
CA SER A 69 4.88 20.06 0.93
C SER A 69 4.68 19.21 -0.32
N ASP A 70 5.77 18.63 -0.84
CA ASP A 70 5.71 17.78 -2.01
C ASP A 70 4.98 16.46 -1.69
N LEU A 71 5.21 15.93 -0.51
CA LEU A 71 4.55 14.71 -0.05
C LEU A 71 3.04 14.93 0.07
N ALA A 72 2.62 16.04 0.67
CA ALA A 72 1.21 16.37 0.80
C ALA A 72 0.54 16.53 -0.57
N GLU A 73 1.23 17.19 -1.50
CA GLU A 73 0.73 17.35 -2.86
C GLU A 73 0.58 16.02 -3.57
N ALA A 74 1.58 15.16 -3.49
CA ALA A 74 1.54 13.83 -4.11
C ALA A 74 0.45 12.95 -3.51
N LEU A 75 0.20 13.07 -2.20
CA LEU A 75 -0.88 12.34 -1.54
C LEU A 75 -2.24 12.95 -1.81
N ARG A 76 -2.29 14.17 -2.34
CA ARG A 76 -3.52 14.93 -2.58
C ARG A 76 -4.31 15.17 -1.30
N VAL A 77 -3.60 15.53 -0.25
CA VAL A 77 -4.19 15.85 1.05
C VAL A 77 -3.65 17.21 1.52
N ASP A 78 -4.30 17.79 2.52
CA ASP A 78 -3.81 19.02 3.09
C ASP A 78 -2.52 18.75 3.92
N PRO A 79 -1.71 19.79 4.15
CA PRO A 79 -0.45 19.61 4.88
C PRO A 79 -0.61 18.99 6.26
N SER A 80 -1.69 19.30 6.97
CA SER A 80 -1.89 18.73 8.31
C SER A 80 -2.17 17.24 8.26
N THR A 81 -2.89 16.77 7.24
CA THR A 81 -3.14 15.34 7.05
C THR A 81 -1.85 14.59 6.72
N ALA A 82 -1.02 15.15 5.84
CA ALA A 82 0.28 14.57 5.52
C ALA A 82 1.18 14.51 6.76
N THR A 83 1.19 15.56 7.55
CA THR A 83 1.99 15.62 8.78
C THR A 83 1.55 14.54 9.77
N ARG A 84 0.24 14.34 9.93
CA ARG A 84 -0.26 13.30 10.83
C ARG A 84 0.09 11.89 10.35
N ALA A 85 -0.06 11.65 9.05
CA ALA A 85 0.31 10.34 8.48
C ALA A 85 1.80 10.08 8.68
N MET A 86 2.62 11.09 8.42
CA MET A 86 4.05 10.98 8.62
C MET A 86 4.40 10.74 10.09
N GLN A 87 3.74 11.47 11.00
CA GLN A 87 3.98 11.29 12.44
C GLN A 87 3.67 9.87 12.90
N ARG A 88 2.60 9.28 12.39
CA ARG A 88 2.26 7.90 12.73
C ARG A 88 3.33 6.92 12.26
N LEU A 89 3.86 7.12 11.07
CA LEU A 89 4.95 6.29 10.55
C LEU A 89 6.23 6.46 11.38
N VAL A 90 6.53 7.70 11.80
CA VAL A 90 7.68 7.97 12.67
C VAL A 90 7.50 7.27 14.01
N ASN A 91 6.31 7.32 14.58
CA ASN A 91 6.03 6.72 15.87
C ASN A 91 6.24 5.20 15.88
N VAL A 92 6.02 4.54 14.76
CA VAL A 92 6.23 3.09 14.66
C VAL A 92 7.57 2.73 13.99
N GLY A 93 8.43 3.73 13.76
CA GLY A 93 9.79 3.48 13.29
C GLY A 93 9.93 3.22 11.80
N LEU A 94 8.88 3.46 11.01
CA LEU A 94 8.90 3.17 9.58
C LEU A 94 9.36 4.36 8.73
N ALA A 95 9.38 5.55 9.31
CA ALA A 95 9.82 6.76 8.66
C ALA A 95 10.59 7.63 9.63
N CYS A 96 11.34 8.58 9.11
CA CYS A 96 12.10 9.53 9.92
C CYS A 96 12.10 10.90 9.27
N ARG A 97 12.40 11.91 10.07
CA ARG A 97 12.65 13.25 9.60
C ARG A 97 14.14 13.51 9.66
N LYS A 98 14.65 14.18 8.63
CA LYS A 98 16.07 14.53 8.58
C LYS A 98 16.24 15.90 7.94
N PRO A 99 17.31 16.64 8.27
CA PRO A 99 17.59 17.90 7.59
C PRO A 99 17.86 17.67 6.10
N SER A 100 17.49 18.67 5.29
CA SER A 100 17.85 18.65 3.88
C SER A 100 19.37 18.79 3.73
N ASP A 101 19.93 18.09 2.77
CA ASP A 101 21.37 18.21 2.44
C ASP A 101 21.68 19.62 1.91
N ASP A 102 20.71 20.26 1.25
CA ASP A 102 20.89 21.58 0.66
C ASP A 102 20.66 22.72 1.66
N ASP A 103 19.71 22.55 2.58
CA ASP A 103 19.37 23.57 3.58
C ASP A 103 18.96 22.87 4.87
N GLY A 104 19.85 22.89 5.85
CA GLY A 104 19.61 22.22 7.14
C GLY A 104 18.41 22.73 7.91
N ARG A 105 17.82 23.87 7.52
CA ARG A 105 16.59 24.37 8.14
C ARG A 105 15.34 23.73 7.59
N VAL A 106 15.44 23.05 6.44
CA VAL A 106 14.31 22.35 5.82
C VAL A 106 14.33 20.90 6.30
N VAL A 107 13.19 20.45 6.83
CA VAL A 107 13.04 19.08 7.31
C VAL A 107 12.47 18.23 6.19
N MET A 108 13.12 17.12 5.92
CA MET A 108 12.71 16.17 4.89
C MET A 108 12.14 14.91 5.54
N ALA A 109 11.21 14.28 4.85
CA ALA A 109 10.66 12.98 5.24
C ALA A 109 11.41 11.88 4.49
N ALA A 110 11.73 10.80 5.17
CA ALA A 110 12.43 9.68 4.57
C ALA A 110 11.94 8.36 5.16
N ILE A 111 12.08 7.29 4.37
CA ILE A 111 11.77 5.95 4.84
C ILE A 111 12.96 5.39 5.61
N THR A 112 12.69 4.62 6.66
CA THR A 112 13.74 3.93 7.42
C THR A 112 13.99 2.55 6.81
N PRO A 113 15.10 1.87 7.19
CA PRO A 113 15.28 0.46 6.81
C PRO A 113 14.10 -0.42 7.22
N ALA A 114 13.56 -0.20 8.43
CA ALA A 114 12.36 -0.92 8.88
C ALA A 114 11.17 -0.60 7.98
N GLY A 115 11.03 0.66 7.56
CA GLY A 115 9.97 1.06 6.62
C GLY A 115 10.12 0.38 5.27
N ARG A 116 11.35 0.26 4.75
CA ARG A 116 11.59 -0.45 3.50
C ARG A 116 11.24 -1.93 3.61
N ALA A 117 11.59 -2.55 4.73
CA ALA A 117 11.25 -3.95 4.97
C ALA A 117 9.73 -4.14 5.03
N ARG A 118 9.04 -3.24 5.72
CA ARG A 118 7.58 -3.28 5.82
C ARG A 118 6.92 -3.08 4.46
N HIS A 119 7.44 -2.12 3.69
CA HIS A 119 6.93 -1.86 2.34
C HIS A 119 7.10 -3.08 1.43
N ALA A 120 8.27 -3.72 1.49
CA ALA A 120 8.53 -4.93 0.71
C ALA A 120 7.61 -6.07 1.12
N GLU A 121 7.35 -6.22 2.42
CA GLU A 121 6.46 -7.24 2.95
C GLU A 121 5.03 -7.05 2.45
N VAL A 122 4.54 -5.82 2.45
CA VAL A 122 3.21 -5.51 1.92
C VAL A 122 3.15 -5.75 0.42
N ALA A 123 4.19 -5.35 -0.32
CA ALA A 123 4.26 -5.59 -1.75
C ALA A 123 4.22 -7.08 -2.07
N GLU A 124 4.90 -7.89 -1.27
CA GLU A 124 4.90 -9.34 -1.40
C GLU A 124 3.51 -9.91 -1.14
N ARG A 125 2.83 -9.43 -0.09
CA ARG A 125 1.47 -9.86 0.21
C ARG A 125 0.49 -9.49 -0.90
N ARG A 126 0.66 -8.31 -1.49
CA ARG A 126 -0.15 -7.90 -2.65
C ARG A 126 0.08 -8.83 -3.83
N ALA A 127 1.34 -9.19 -4.09
CA ALA A 127 1.69 -10.10 -5.16
C ALA A 127 1.10 -11.50 -4.90
N GLU A 128 1.17 -11.99 -3.68
CA GLU A 128 0.58 -13.27 -3.29
C GLU A 128 -0.93 -13.26 -3.50
N LEU A 129 -1.59 -12.16 -3.10
CA LEU A 129 -3.02 -12.02 -3.28
C LEU A 129 -3.38 -12.03 -4.77
N MET A 130 -2.62 -11.32 -5.59
CA MET A 130 -2.84 -11.32 -7.03
C MET A 130 -2.63 -12.71 -7.63
N VAL A 131 -1.58 -13.42 -7.21
CA VAL A 131 -1.35 -14.80 -7.65
C VAL A 131 -2.50 -15.68 -7.24
N HIS A 132 -2.99 -15.54 -6.02
CA HIS A 132 -4.13 -16.31 -5.54
C HIS A 132 -5.39 -16.04 -6.35
N LEU A 133 -5.68 -14.76 -6.63
CA LEU A 133 -6.86 -14.39 -7.41
C LEU A 133 -6.73 -14.79 -8.87
N LEU A 134 -5.52 -14.75 -9.42
CA LEU A 134 -5.25 -15.04 -10.82
C LEU A 134 -4.58 -16.40 -11.03
N GLY A 135 -4.41 -17.14 -9.96
CA GLY A 135 -3.56 -18.35 -9.96
C GLY A 135 -4.07 -19.50 -10.81
N SER A 136 -5.31 -19.45 -11.19
CA SER A 136 -5.83 -20.48 -12.07
C SER A 136 -5.47 -20.26 -13.53
N PHE A 137 -4.70 -19.23 -13.84
CA PHE A 137 -4.29 -18.97 -15.19
C PHE A 137 -3.05 -19.75 -15.62
N SER A 138 -2.46 -20.48 -14.79
CA SER A 138 -1.26 -21.23 -15.17
C SER A 138 -1.58 -22.50 -15.94
#